data_95bf20e27b170fb153c627ef71ccc32d
#
_entry.id   95bf20e27b170fb153c627ef71ccc32d
#
_cell.length_a   1.000
_cell.length_b   1.000
_cell.length_c   1.000
_cell.angle_alpha   90.00
_cell.angle_beta   90.00
_cell.angle_gamma   90.00
#
_symmetry.space_group_name_H-M   'P 1'
#
loop_
_entity.id
_entity.type
_entity.pdbx_description
1 polymer ?
#
loop_
_entity_poly.entity_id
_entity_poly.type
_entity_poly.pdbx_seq_one_letter_code
_entity_poly.pdbx_strand_id
1 'polypeptide(L)' 'MAKLELTEKEAVDLIEILKSFLSDLKTERVGTDNREWHAEMVERESFVEDLMKRLGN' A
#
# COMPACT_ATOMS: atom_id res chain seq x y z
N MET A 1 -6.20 2.43 -19.65
CA MET A 1 -6.48 2.39 -18.19
C MET A 1 -6.66 0.95 -17.73
N ALA A 2 -6.00 0.57 -16.67
CA ALA A 2 -6.10 -0.79 -16.15
C ALA A 2 -7.44 -1.02 -15.45
N LYS A 3 -7.94 -2.23 -15.57
CA LYS A 3 -9.18 -2.62 -14.91
C LYS A 3 -8.94 -3.96 -14.21
N LEU A 4 -9.32 -4.04 -12.94
CA LEU A 4 -9.12 -5.23 -12.13
C LEU A 4 -10.45 -5.71 -11.55
N GLU A 5 -10.77 -6.97 -11.78
CA GLU A 5 -11.95 -7.59 -11.22
C GLU A 5 -11.54 -8.67 -10.22
N LEU A 6 -12.10 -8.63 -9.03
CA LEU A 6 -11.76 -9.54 -7.95
C LEU A 6 -13.02 -10.12 -7.31
N THR A 7 -12.92 -11.37 -6.86
CA THR A 7 -13.95 -11.93 -6.00
C THR A 7 -13.82 -11.29 -4.61
N GLU A 8 -14.85 -11.46 -3.77
CA GLU A 8 -14.79 -10.93 -2.40
C GLU A 8 -13.60 -11.50 -1.62
N LYS A 9 -13.35 -12.78 -1.78
CA LYS A 9 -12.22 -13.43 -1.11
C LYS A 9 -10.89 -12.86 -1.58
N GLU A 10 -10.75 -12.68 -2.88
CA GLU A 10 -9.53 -12.10 -3.44
C GLU A 10 -9.32 -10.67 -2.96
N ALA A 11 -10.39 -9.90 -2.86
CA ALA A 11 -10.30 -8.52 -2.35
C ALA A 11 -9.83 -8.50 -0.90
N VAL A 12 -10.36 -9.38 -0.07
CA VAL A 12 -9.95 -9.50 1.34
C VAL A 12 -8.48 -9.90 1.44
N ASP A 13 -8.08 -10.90 0.66
CA ASP A 13 -6.69 -11.36 0.65
C ASP A 13 -5.75 -10.24 0.21
N LEU A 14 -6.13 -9.50 -0.81
CA LEU A 14 -5.31 -8.39 -1.31
C LEU A 14 -5.19 -7.28 -0.26
N ILE A 15 -6.26 -6.96 0.44
CA ILE A 15 -6.23 -5.97 1.52
C ILE A 15 -5.23 -6.39 2.60
N GLU A 16 -5.23 -7.67 2.98
CA GLU A 16 -4.29 -8.17 3.98
C GLU A 16 -2.84 -8.06 3.51
N ILE A 17 -2.59 -8.40 2.26
CA ILE A 17 -1.26 -8.27 1.65
C ILE A 17 -0.82 -6.81 1.67
N LEU A 18 -1.70 -5.91 1.28
CA LEU A 18 -1.41 -4.47 1.25
C LEU A 18 -1.17 -3.91 2.64
N LYS A 19 -1.91 -4.37 3.65
CA LYS A 19 -1.68 -3.94 5.04
C LYS A 19 -0.28 -4.33 5.51
N SER A 20 0.14 -5.55 5.20
CA SER A 20 1.47 -6.03 5.54
C SER A 20 2.55 -5.21 4.85
N PHE A 21 2.37 -4.98 3.55
CA PHE A 21 3.29 -4.18 2.76
C PHE A 21 3.39 -2.74 3.30
N LEU A 22 2.25 -2.16 3.65
CA LEU A 22 2.19 -0.81 4.20
C LEU A 22 2.95 -0.72 5.53
N SER A 23 2.79 -1.71 6.38
CA SER A 23 3.51 -1.78 7.66
C SER A 23 5.02 -1.82 7.43
N ASP A 24 5.47 -2.63 6.46
CA ASP A 24 6.88 -2.74 6.11
C ASP A 24 7.41 -1.41 5.57
N LEU A 25 6.65 -0.75 4.71
CA LEU A 25 7.03 0.56 4.17
C LEU A 25 7.21 1.60 5.27
N LYS A 26 6.31 1.63 6.23
CA LYS A 26 6.39 2.58 7.35
C LYS A 26 7.62 2.32 8.19
N THR A 27 7.95 1.06 8.42
CA THR A 27 9.14 0.68 9.18
C THR A 27 10.40 1.13 8.45
N GLU A 28 10.48 0.89 7.14
CA GLU A 28 11.63 1.30 6.33
C GLU A 28 11.76 2.82 6.25
N ARG A 29 10.62 3.51 6.14
CA ARG A 29 10.61 4.97 6.07
C ARG A 29 11.22 5.60 7.32
N VAL A 30 10.88 5.06 8.48
CA VAL A 30 11.40 5.57 9.76
C VAL A 30 12.90 5.32 9.87
N GLY A 31 13.40 4.24 9.27
CA GLY A 31 14.81 3.85 9.38
C GLY A 31 15.74 4.43 8.32
N THR A 32 15.23 5.23 7.38
CA THR A 32 16.06 5.75 6.30
C THR A 32 16.40 7.24 6.48
N ASP A 33 17.64 7.61 6.14
CA ASP A 33 18.09 9.00 6.16
C ASP A 33 18.05 9.64 4.77
N ASN A 34 17.73 8.86 3.73
CA ASN A 34 17.69 9.34 2.36
C ASN A 34 16.37 10.05 2.08
N ARG A 35 16.42 11.36 1.80
CA ARG A 35 15.23 12.18 1.57
C ARG A 35 14.44 11.76 0.34
N GLU A 36 15.13 11.43 -0.74
CA GLU A 36 14.46 11.01 -1.98
C GLU A 36 13.73 9.68 -1.77
N TRP A 37 14.40 8.77 -1.12
CA TRP A 37 13.84 7.47 -0.78
C TRP A 37 12.63 7.63 0.14
N HIS A 38 12.76 8.50 1.12
CA HIS A 38 11.69 8.81 2.07
C HIS A 38 10.45 9.35 1.35
N ALA A 39 10.64 10.29 0.43
CA ALA A 39 9.55 10.88 -0.34
C ALA A 39 8.84 9.83 -1.20
N GLU A 40 9.59 8.94 -1.85
CA GLU A 40 9.02 7.86 -2.64
C GLU A 40 8.19 6.91 -1.79
N MET A 41 8.66 6.61 -0.59
CA MET A 41 7.95 5.73 0.34
C MET A 41 6.64 6.35 0.80
N VAL A 42 6.64 7.65 1.08
CA VAL A 42 5.43 8.37 1.46
C VAL A 42 4.41 8.32 0.34
N GLU A 43 4.84 8.51 -0.91
CA GLU A 43 3.96 8.41 -2.07
C GLU A 43 3.35 7.02 -2.20
N ARG A 44 4.15 6.00 -2.01
CA ARG A 44 3.69 4.60 -2.08
C ARG A 44 2.71 4.28 -0.96
N GLU A 45 2.98 4.76 0.24
CA GLU A 45 2.06 4.59 1.36
C GLU A 45 0.71 5.20 1.04
N SER A 46 0.71 6.40 0.52
CA SER A 46 -0.52 7.11 0.14
C SER A 46 -1.27 6.35 -0.94
N PHE A 47 -0.57 5.87 -1.95
CA PHE A 47 -1.16 5.07 -3.03
C PHE A 47 -1.80 3.79 -2.48
N VAL A 48 -1.08 3.07 -1.64
CA VAL A 48 -1.58 1.82 -1.05
C VAL A 48 -2.81 2.07 -0.19
N GLU A 49 -2.79 3.11 0.63
CA GLU A 49 -3.93 3.47 1.46
C GLU A 49 -5.17 3.79 0.62
N ASP A 50 -4.97 4.55 -0.45
CA ASP A 50 -6.05 4.90 -1.37
C ASP A 50 -6.60 3.65 -2.06
N LEU A 51 -5.71 2.77 -2.48
CA LEU A 51 -6.09 1.51 -3.14
C LEU A 51 -6.92 0.63 -2.20
N MET A 52 -6.54 0.57 -0.94
CA MET A 52 -7.27 -0.20 0.06
C MET A 52 -8.69 0.35 0.25
N LYS A 53 -8.85 1.66 0.24
CA LYS A 53 -10.16 2.29 0.31
C LYS A 53 -11.04 1.90 -0.87
N ARG A 54 -10.47 1.86 -2.06
CA ARG A 54 -11.18 1.45 -3.26
C ARG A 54 -11.59 -0.02 -3.21
N LEU A 55 -10.83 -0.84 -2.49
CA LEU A 55 -11.15 -2.24 -2.32
C LEU A 55 -12.24 -2.48 -1.28
N GLY A 56 -12.76 -1.43 -0.67
CA GLY A 56 -13.89 -1.54 0.23
C GLY A 56 -13.52 -1.62 1.70
N ASN A 57 -12.33 -1.22 2.03
CA ASN A 57 -11.90 -1.25 3.42
C ASN A 57 -12.09 0.12 4.07
#